data_b11039df1306100efe928aa77d02aa9b
#
_entry.id   b11039df1306100efe928aa77d02aa9b
#
_cell.length_a   1.000
_cell.length_b   1.000
_cell.length_c   1.000
_cell.angle_alpha   90.00
_cell.angle_beta   90.00
_cell.angle_gamma   90.00
#
_symmetry.space_group_name_H-M   'P 1'
#
loop_
_entity.id
_entity.type
_entity.pdbx_description
1 polymer ?
#
loop_
_entity_poly.entity_id
_entity_poly.type
_entity_poly.pdbx_seq_one_letter_code
_entity_poly.pdbx_strand_id
1 'polypeptide(L)'
;MAKAALKRRTPKKSAQPSVALNRKKQAQPEKAPNRKKNISKKKQRGAKGKKSWKLKLFMGALWLGLVLALCAGLYVYYCYRTLPDFSKAVYVERQAGVKILAADGREITSYGALFAEPVDVDDLPPYVYQAVIDTEDRRFFKHGGFDYIGFARAMAVNIAKMRYAQGASTITQQVAKNLFLTREKSIRRKVQEYLLAQWLEKHFSKKQILNIYLNRVFFGNGAYGLNTAAKRFFNKQAKDLNLREAAILAGALKAPSKYNYLRNKKLALERSEVVLKLMRRAGSISLKEWESAIDLPIGEADDGKILGARYFGDYVMGLLPDVVQTGDEDIYVKTTLDYDLQQRAEYILRKYIRANRQNNVSEGAVVVLDRNGAIKAMAGGFDYNKSQFNRATQALRQAGSSFKLFVYLTAFENGFSPDELLADEPIRIDDWEPQNYDRKFRGAVSLKQAFAQSLNVATVDLATYLNLEDIISTALKLGITTGVKDEPSIILGAAEVRVLDMAAAYAATANGGYAVFPYAIREITDTDGYLLYQYRSPGRERVLKPETVRNINILLREVVVSGTGKRARKVKNARGKTGTSQNYRDAWFIGSNDRYTACLLYTSPSPR
;
A
#
# COMPACT_ATOMS: atom_id res chain seq x y z
N MET A 1 -17.09 -37.18 -28.23
CA MET A 1 -17.13 -38.58 -27.79
C MET A 1 -16.39 -38.75 -26.47
N ALA A 2 -17.09 -39.38 -25.51
CA ALA A 2 -16.66 -40.00 -24.24
C ALA A 2 -15.73 -39.20 -23.30
N LYS A 3 -16.23 -38.67 -22.25
CA LYS A 3 -16.45 -39.01 -20.81
C LYS A 3 -15.46 -40.05 -20.24
N ALA A 4 -14.66 -39.65 -19.24
CA ALA A 4 -14.36 -40.47 -18.08
C ALA A 4 -13.97 -39.60 -16.88
N ALA A 5 -14.78 -39.65 -15.84
CA ALA A 5 -14.57 -39.09 -14.52
C ALA A 5 -13.73 -40.03 -13.66
N LEU A 6 -12.79 -39.50 -12.88
CA LEU A 6 -12.13 -40.25 -11.81
C LEU A 6 -12.22 -39.47 -10.49
N LYS A 7 -13.10 -39.97 -9.61
CA LYS A 7 -13.19 -39.63 -8.18
C LYS A 7 -11.92 -40.15 -7.48
N ARG A 8 -11.26 -39.31 -6.72
CA ARG A 8 -10.30 -39.73 -5.69
C ARG A 8 -10.90 -39.60 -4.31
N ARG A 9 -10.99 -40.77 -3.64
CA ARG A 9 -11.42 -40.96 -2.25
C ARG A 9 -10.27 -40.56 -1.31
N THR A 10 -10.64 -39.89 -0.21
CA THR A 10 -9.80 -39.70 0.97
C THR A 10 -9.88 -40.91 1.89
N PRO A 11 -8.83 -41.36 2.58
CA PRO A 11 -8.90 -42.43 3.57
C PRO A 11 -9.20 -41.86 4.96
N LYS A 12 -10.20 -42.48 5.61
CA LYS A 12 -10.53 -42.35 7.02
C LYS A 12 -9.47 -43.05 7.87
N LYS A 13 -9.02 -42.45 8.94
CA LYS A 13 -8.31 -43.10 10.04
C LYS A 13 -9.33 -43.72 11.01
N SER A 14 -9.17 -45.03 11.22
CA SER A 14 -9.88 -45.85 12.17
C SER A 14 -9.34 -45.67 13.59
N ALA A 15 -10.26 -45.55 14.54
CA ALA A 15 -10.00 -45.69 15.98
C ALA A 15 -10.20 -47.17 16.38
N GLN A 16 -9.32 -47.68 17.19
CA GLN A 16 -9.50 -48.97 17.89
C GLN A 16 -9.80 -48.73 19.37
N PRO A 17 -10.64 -49.60 19.98
CA PRO A 17 -11.10 -49.45 21.36
C PRO A 17 -10.25 -50.30 22.34
N SER A 18 -10.05 -49.80 23.55
CA SER A 18 -9.52 -50.57 24.67
C SER A 18 -10.62 -51.11 25.56
N VAL A 19 -10.44 -52.37 25.87
CA VAL A 19 -11.32 -53.31 26.55
C VAL A 19 -11.39 -53.05 28.06
N ALA A 20 -12.59 -53.04 28.62
CA ALA A 20 -12.85 -53.03 30.04
C ALA A 20 -12.92 -54.49 30.58
N LEU A 21 -12.27 -54.76 31.67
CA LEU A 21 -12.39 -56.01 32.43
C LEU A 21 -13.17 -55.80 33.73
N ASN A 22 -14.28 -56.50 33.75
CA ASN A 22 -15.24 -56.66 34.84
C ASN A 22 -14.71 -57.67 35.86
N ARG A 23 -14.82 -57.45 37.17
CA ARG A 23 -14.87 -58.49 38.19
C ARG A 23 -15.86 -58.15 39.29
N LYS A 24 -16.93 -58.98 39.30
CA LYS A 24 -17.90 -59.18 40.40
C LYS A 24 -17.25 -60.00 41.51
N LYS A 25 -17.70 -59.77 42.76
CA LYS A 25 -18.03 -60.74 43.80
C LYS A 25 -18.72 -60.00 44.95
N GLN A 26 -20.00 -60.28 45.23
CA GLN A 26 -20.70 -61.19 46.18
C GLN A 26 -20.37 -60.83 47.63
N ALA A 27 -21.30 -60.27 48.38
CA ALA A 27 -22.56 -60.77 49.08
C ALA A 27 -22.27 -61.32 50.46
N GLN A 28 -22.77 -60.61 51.49
CA GLN A 28 -23.54 -60.99 52.69
C GLN A 28 -22.85 -61.90 53.77
N PRO A 29 -23.38 -62.05 55.09
CA PRO A 29 -24.53 -61.38 55.72
C PRO A 29 -24.34 -60.91 57.22
N GLU A 30 -25.35 -60.19 57.70
CA GLU A 30 -26.06 -60.18 59.02
C GLU A 30 -25.29 -60.40 60.33
N LYS A 31 -25.49 -59.45 61.29
CA LYS A 31 -26.03 -59.68 62.65
C LYS A 31 -26.36 -58.35 63.36
N ALA A 32 -27.66 -58.17 63.69
CA ALA A 32 -28.17 -57.31 64.74
C ALA A 32 -28.29 -58.16 66.03
N PRO A 33 -28.78 -57.72 67.21
CA PRO A 33 -28.94 -56.32 67.69
C PRO A 33 -28.37 -56.12 69.12
N ASN A 34 -28.27 -54.87 69.60
CA ASN A 34 -28.53 -54.63 71.01
C ASN A 34 -29.02 -53.20 71.32
N ARG A 35 -30.18 -53.15 71.96
CA ARG A 35 -30.81 -51.96 72.51
C ARG A 35 -30.11 -51.48 73.74
N LYS A 36 -29.77 -50.19 73.81
CA LYS A 36 -29.84 -49.45 75.10
C LYS A 36 -30.35 -48.04 74.86
N LYS A 37 -31.45 -47.72 75.47
CA LYS A 37 -32.03 -46.39 75.63
C LYS A 37 -31.09 -45.46 76.32
N ASN A 38 -30.95 -44.25 75.83
CA ASN A 38 -30.66 -43.13 76.71
C ASN A 38 -31.31 -41.83 76.21
N ILE A 39 -31.91 -41.21 77.09
CA ILE A 39 -32.83 -40.12 77.23
C ILE A 39 -32.30 -38.82 76.70
N SER A 40 -33.11 -38.14 75.91
CA SER A 40 -33.24 -36.76 75.59
C SER A 40 -32.40 -35.74 76.35
N LYS A 41 -31.64 -34.89 75.56
CA LYS A 41 -31.53 -33.45 75.81
C LYS A 41 -31.76 -32.70 74.50
N LYS A 42 -32.95 -32.14 74.37
CA LYS A 42 -33.27 -31.12 73.38
C LYS A 42 -32.41 -29.90 73.61
N LYS A 43 -31.36 -29.68 72.77
CA LYS A 43 -30.72 -28.38 72.65
C LYS A 43 -31.35 -27.64 71.47
N GLN A 44 -32.14 -26.61 71.81
CA GLN A 44 -32.52 -25.57 70.88
C GLN A 44 -31.30 -24.98 70.21
N ARG A 45 -31.04 -25.29 68.96
CA ARG A 45 -30.10 -24.55 68.14
C ARG A 45 -30.89 -23.46 67.41
N GLY A 46 -30.71 -22.26 67.93
CA GLY A 46 -31.32 -21.06 67.38
C GLY A 46 -30.94 -20.81 65.94
N ALA A 47 -31.94 -20.33 65.23
CA ALA A 47 -31.89 -19.91 63.83
C ALA A 47 -31.07 -18.61 63.66
N LYS A 48 -29.77 -18.61 63.95
CA LYS A 48 -28.86 -17.43 63.81
C LYS A 48 -27.86 -17.56 62.67
N GLY A 49 -27.80 -18.67 61.95
CA GLY A 49 -26.74 -18.93 60.96
C GLY A 49 -26.99 -18.42 59.51
N LYS A 50 -28.23 -18.28 59.10
CA LYS A 50 -28.56 -17.96 57.69
C LYS A 50 -28.54 -16.47 57.33
N LYS A 51 -28.68 -15.56 58.30
CA LYS A 51 -28.63 -14.11 58.06
C LYS A 51 -27.18 -13.59 57.91
N SER A 52 -26.23 -14.20 58.59
CA SER A 52 -24.82 -13.79 58.59
C SER A 52 -24.07 -14.10 57.27
N TRP A 53 -24.43 -15.22 56.61
CA TRP A 53 -23.79 -15.61 55.35
C TRP A 53 -24.20 -14.72 54.17
N LYS A 54 -25.51 -14.37 54.06
CA LYS A 54 -26.00 -13.42 53.05
C LYS A 54 -25.37 -12.02 53.24
N LEU A 55 -25.21 -11.58 54.47
CA LEU A 55 -24.55 -10.30 54.77
C LEU A 55 -23.07 -10.32 54.42
N LYS A 56 -22.36 -11.43 54.72
CA LYS A 56 -20.94 -11.61 54.30
C LYS A 56 -20.77 -11.65 52.79
N LEU A 57 -21.66 -12.32 52.06
CA LEU A 57 -21.67 -12.31 50.59
C LEU A 57 -21.94 -10.90 50.01
N PHE A 58 -22.90 -10.18 50.62
CA PHE A 58 -23.23 -8.80 50.23
C PHE A 58 -22.03 -7.87 50.50
N MET A 59 -21.40 -7.97 51.68
CA MET A 59 -20.20 -7.21 52.03
C MET A 59 -19.03 -7.56 51.11
N GLY A 60 -18.83 -8.85 50.78
CA GLY A 60 -17.80 -9.28 49.82
C GLY A 60 -18.05 -8.76 48.40
N ALA A 61 -19.29 -8.78 47.95
CA ALA A 61 -19.66 -8.18 46.66
C ALA A 61 -19.43 -6.65 46.63
N LEU A 62 -19.75 -5.96 47.72
CA LEU A 62 -19.53 -4.53 47.88
C LEU A 62 -18.03 -4.22 47.86
N TRP A 63 -17.22 -4.99 48.62
CA TRP A 63 -15.76 -4.84 48.62
C TRP A 63 -15.15 -5.10 47.24
N LEU A 64 -15.58 -6.17 46.56
CA LEU A 64 -15.16 -6.45 45.19
C LEU A 64 -15.53 -5.32 44.25
N GLY A 65 -16.72 -4.75 44.37
CA GLY A 65 -17.16 -3.60 43.62
C GLY A 65 -16.29 -2.37 43.84
N LEU A 66 -15.92 -2.09 45.11
CA LEU A 66 -15.04 -0.98 45.48
C LEU A 66 -13.61 -1.17 44.92
N VAL A 67 -13.06 -2.38 45.00
CA VAL A 67 -11.74 -2.69 44.44
C VAL A 67 -11.75 -2.55 42.92
N LEU A 68 -12.78 -3.07 42.25
CA LEU A 68 -12.93 -2.92 40.80
C LEU A 68 -13.08 -1.44 40.38
N ALA A 69 -13.83 -0.64 41.15
CA ALA A 69 -13.98 0.78 40.91
C ALA A 69 -12.66 1.53 41.10
N LEU A 70 -11.89 1.18 42.13
CA LEU A 70 -10.56 1.74 42.38
C LEU A 70 -9.59 1.39 41.24
N CYS A 71 -9.53 0.12 40.83
CA CYS A 71 -8.71 -0.32 39.70
C CYS A 71 -9.10 0.40 38.39
N ALA A 72 -10.40 0.55 38.12
CA ALA A 72 -10.89 1.29 36.98
C ALA A 72 -10.49 2.77 37.03
N GLY A 73 -10.60 3.40 38.22
CA GLY A 73 -10.17 4.80 38.44
C GLY A 73 -8.67 4.99 38.21
N LEU A 74 -7.84 4.09 38.76
CA LEU A 74 -6.39 4.08 38.53
C LEU A 74 -6.04 3.89 37.04
N TYR A 75 -6.76 3.02 36.35
CA TYR A 75 -6.57 2.81 34.92
C TYR A 75 -6.96 4.03 34.09
N VAL A 76 -8.07 4.71 34.42
CA VAL A 76 -8.48 5.96 33.78
C VAL A 76 -7.44 7.06 34.05
N TYR A 77 -6.92 7.17 35.29
CA TYR A 77 -5.85 8.08 35.65
C TYR A 77 -4.56 7.79 34.85
N TYR A 78 -4.18 6.53 34.72
CA TYR A 78 -3.06 6.13 33.86
C TYR A 78 -3.28 6.56 32.41
N CYS A 79 -4.49 6.33 31.85
CA CYS A 79 -4.84 6.75 30.50
C CYS A 79 -4.76 8.27 30.34
N TYR A 80 -5.18 9.04 31.36
CA TYR A 80 -5.09 10.50 31.39
C TYR A 80 -3.62 10.98 31.42
N ARG A 81 -2.78 10.40 32.28
CA ARG A 81 -1.35 10.76 32.37
C ARG A 81 -0.56 10.44 31.10
N THR A 82 -1.07 9.55 30.27
CA THR A 82 -0.45 9.12 29.01
C THR A 82 -1.12 9.74 27.79
N LEU A 83 -1.94 10.77 27.96
CA LEU A 83 -2.45 11.57 26.85
C LEU A 83 -1.28 12.31 26.17
N PRO A 84 -1.29 12.41 24.83
CA PRO A 84 -0.36 13.28 24.13
C PRO A 84 -0.62 14.75 24.52
N ASP A 85 0.38 15.60 24.32
CA ASP A 85 0.20 17.04 24.50
C ASP A 85 -0.76 17.56 23.41
N PHE A 86 -1.97 17.93 23.82
CA PHE A 86 -3.04 18.34 22.93
C PHE A 86 -3.24 19.86 22.93
N SER A 87 -2.50 20.61 23.76
CA SER A 87 -2.65 22.06 23.87
C SER A 87 -2.27 22.79 22.59
N LYS A 88 -1.34 22.24 21.81
CA LYS A 88 -0.87 22.78 20.53
C LYS A 88 -1.62 22.24 19.30
N ALA A 89 -2.23 21.07 19.39
CA ALA A 89 -2.82 20.38 18.23
C ALA A 89 -4.24 20.83 17.86
N VAL A 90 -4.86 21.72 18.65
CA VAL A 90 -6.22 22.20 18.42
C VAL A 90 -6.27 23.44 17.53
N TYR A 91 -5.25 24.24 17.55
CA TYR A 91 -5.04 25.16 16.45
C TYR A 91 -4.78 24.31 15.22
N VAL A 92 -5.68 24.39 14.26
CA VAL A 92 -5.62 23.67 13.01
C VAL A 92 -4.25 23.92 12.38
N GLU A 93 -3.22 23.15 12.82
CA GLU A 93 -2.01 23.03 12.04
C GLU A 93 -2.48 22.38 10.73
N ARG A 94 -2.64 23.25 9.76
CA ARG A 94 -2.94 22.91 8.39
C ARG A 94 -1.83 21.94 7.96
N GLN A 95 -2.15 20.68 7.72
CA GLN A 95 -1.14 19.81 7.11
C GLN A 95 -0.73 20.45 5.80
N ALA A 96 0.54 20.83 5.75
CA ALA A 96 1.13 21.39 4.56
C ALA A 96 0.78 20.53 3.36
N GLY A 97 0.32 21.16 2.40
CA GLY A 97 -0.02 20.45 1.25
C GLY A 97 1.08 20.46 0.19
N VAL A 98 1.14 19.41 -0.64
CA VAL A 98 2.15 19.21 -1.66
C VAL A 98 1.48 19.15 -3.02
N LYS A 99 1.75 20.09 -3.90
CA LYS A 99 1.32 20.07 -5.29
C LYS A 99 2.47 19.60 -6.16
N ILE A 100 2.31 18.47 -6.82
CA ILE A 100 3.33 17.90 -7.68
C ILE A 100 3.04 18.28 -9.13
N LEU A 101 4.01 18.92 -9.76
CA LEU A 101 3.94 19.43 -11.12
C LEU A 101 4.89 18.65 -12.04
N ALA A 102 4.47 18.44 -13.28
CA ALA A 102 5.34 17.95 -14.36
C ALA A 102 6.42 18.99 -14.73
N ALA A 103 7.34 18.60 -15.57
CA ALA A 103 8.43 19.47 -16.03
C ALA A 103 7.93 20.74 -16.75
N ASP A 104 6.76 20.66 -17.38
CA ASP A 104 6.09 21.76 -18.10
C ASP A 104 5.11 22.57 -17.23
N GLY A 105 5.00 22.25 -15.93
CA GLY A 105 4.14 22.94 -14.98
C GLY A 105 2.73 22.39 -14.88
N ARG A 106 2.32 21.43 -15.71
CA ARG A 106 1.01 20.75 -15.58
C ARG A 106 0.94 19.99 -14.25
N GLU A 107 -0.19 20.06 -13.58
CA GLU A 107 -0.41 19.33 -12.33
C GLU A 107 -0.44 17.81 -12.56
N ILE A 108 0.35 17.09 -11.79
CA ILE A 108 0.37 15.63 -11.77
C ILE A 108 -0.59 15.11 -10.72
N THR A 109 -0.43 15.56 -9.49
CA THR A 109 -1.26 15.17 -8.34
C THR A 109 -1.02 16.12 -7.19
N SER A 110 -1.91 16.07 -6.20
CA SER A 110 -1.76 16.81 -4.94
C SER A 110 -1.98 15.90 -3.75
N TYR A 111 -1.29 16.19 -2.65
CA TYR A 111 -1.34 15.47 -1.38
C TYR A 111 -1.63 16.45 -0.24
N GLY A 112 -2.31 15.97 0.81
CA GLY A 112 -2.70 16.79 1.96
C GLY A 112 -4.06 17.47 1.78
N ALA A 113 -4.42 18.34 2.71
CA ALA A 113 -5.66 19.14 2.68
C ALA A 113 -5.56 20.38 1.77
N LEU A 114 -4.69 20.31 0.81
CA LEU A 114 -4.23 21.36 -0.04
C LEU A 114 -5.25 21.85 -1.01
N PHE A 115 -5.26 23.12 -1.25
CA PHE A 115 -5.96 23.79 -2.35
C PHE A 115 -7.49 23.64 -2.37
N ALA A 116 -8.10 23.00 -1.37
CA ALA A 116 -9.49 23.16 -1.09
C ALA A 116 -9.60 24.02 0.17
N GLU A 117 -10.12 25.23 0.04
CA GLU A 117 -10.42 26.11 1.16
C GLU A 117 -11.16 25.33 2.25
N PRO A 118 -10.79 25.50 3.54
CA PRO A 118 -11.53 24.87 4.62
C PRO A 118 -13.00 25.22 4.50
N VAL A 119 -13.89 24.27 4.71
CA VAL A 119 -15.32 24.55 4.75
C VAL A 119 -15.69 25.13 6.11
N ASP A 120 -16.52 26.15 6.11
CA ASP A 120 -17.32 26.52 7.27
C ASP A 120 -18.72 25.90 7.14
N VAL A 121 -19.22 25.33 8.23
CA VAL A 121 -20.56 24.73 8.26
C VAL A 121 -21.63 25.76 7.95
N ASP A 122 -21.39 27.02 8.31
CA ASP A 122 -22.35 28.13 8.06
C ASP A 122 -22.44 28.49 6.55
N ASP A 123 -21.42 28.16 5.75
CA ASP A 123 -21.40 28.37 4.29
C ASP A 123 -21.97 27.16 3.51
N LEU A 124 -22.25 26.06 4.21
CA LEU A 124 -22.73 24.83 3.56
C LEU A 124 -24.27 24.76 3.53
N PRO A 125 -24.86 24.24 2.44
CA PRO A 125 -26.26 23.89 2.46
C PRO A 125 -26.56 22.91 3.62
N PRO A 126 -27.63 23.11 4.39
CA PRO A 126 -27.91 22.31 5.60
C PRO A 126 -27.90 20.81 5.35
N TYR A 127 -28.40 20.34 4.20
CA TYR A 127 -28.44 18.91 3.89
C TYR A 127 -27.04 18.28 3.73
N VAL A 128 -25.99 19.07 3.45
CA VAL A 128 -24.62 18.56 3.25
C VAL A 128 -24.05 18.06 4.58
N TYR A 129 -24.03 18.91 5.61
CA TYR A 129 -23.53 18.50 6.92
C TYR A 129 -24.52 17.60 7.67
N GLN A 130 -25.83 17.77 7.41
CA GLN A 130 -26.86 16.94 8.04
C GLN A 130 -26.78 15.48 7.56
N ALA A 131 -26.43 15.23 6.30
CA ALA A 131 -26.18 13.87 5.80
C ALA A 131 -25.12 13.15 6.63
N VAL A 132 -24.06 13.87 7.03
CA VAL A 132 -22.99 13.33 7.88
C VAL A 132 -23.50 13.09 9.30
N ILE A 133 -24.20 14.05 9.90
CA ILE A 133 -24.74 13.95 11.25
C ILE A 133 -25.73 12.79 11.38
N ASP A 134 -26.70 12.69 10.48
CA ASP A 134 -27.72 11.65 10.52
C ASP A 134 -27.17 10.24 10.31
N THR A 135 -26.01 10.15 9.63
CA THR A 135 -25.36 8.87 9.35
C THR A 135 -24.43 8.44 10.47
N GLU A 136 -23.60 9.37 10.99
CA GLU A 136 -22.52 9.05 11.92
C GLU A 136 -22.93 9.27 13.38
N ASP A 137 -23.70 10.34 13.67
CA ASP A 137 -24.03 10.77 15.02
C ASP A 137 -25.33 11.58 15.07
N ARG A 138 -26.47 10.91 14.87
CA ARG A 138 -27.79 11.53 14.78
C ARG A 138 -28.15 12.48 15.94
N ARG A 139 -27.53 12.29 17.10
CA ARG A 139 -27.80 13.10 18.30
C ARG A 139 -26.69 14.08 18.62
N PHE A 140 -25.82 14.38 17.68
CA PHE A 140 -24.62 15.19 17.84
C PHE A 140 -24.86 16.48 18.65
N PHE A 141 -25.90 17.23 18.33
CA PHE A 141 -26.26 18.47 19.05
C PHE A 141 -26.96 18.25 20.41
N LYS A 142 -27.22 16.99 20.81
CA LYS A 142 -28.00 16.62 22.01
C LYS A 142 -27.19 15.93 23.11
N HIS A 143 -25.89 15.74 22.91
CA HIS A 143 -25.02 15.11 23.91
C HIS A 143 -23.68 15.85 24.04
N GLY A 144 -22.96 15.65 25.14
CA GLY A 144 -21.66 16.25 25.42
C GLY A 144 -20.51 15.27 25.17
N GLY A 145 -20.18 15.01 23.92
CA GLY A 145 -19.04 14.17 23.52
C GLY A 145 -19.27 12.67 23.54
N PHE A 146 -20.17 12.16 24.40
CA PHE A 146 -20.57 10.76 24.46
C PHE A 146 -22.09 10.61 24.44
N ASP A 147 -22.64 9.84 23.52
CA ASP A 147 -24.08 9.56 23.43
C ASP A 147 -24.42 8.29 24.22
N TYR A 148 -24.74 8.41 25.52
CA TYR A 148 -25.12 7.28 26.37
C TYR A 148 -26.35 6.53 25.86
N ILE A 149 -27.34 7.22 25.29
CA ILE A 149 -28.57 6.62 24.74
C ILE A 149 -28.24 5.88 23.43
N GLY A 150 -27.45 6.49 22.56
CA GLY A 150 -26.98 5.88 21.33
C GLY A 150 -26.12 4.63 21.61
N PHE A 151 -25.27 4.70 22.62
CA PHE A 151 -24.45 3.58 23.06
C PHE A 151 -25.30 2.40 23.57
N ALA A 152 -26.26 2.67 24.48
CA ALA A 152 -27.16 1.63 25.00
C ALA A 152 -27.99 0.99 23.89
N ARG A 153 -28.52 1.77 22.96
CA ARG A 153 -29.23 1.27 21.78
C ARG A 153 -28.35 0.40 20.89
N ALA A 154 -27.11 0.85 20.58
CA ALA A 154 -26.18 0.08 19.75
C ALA A 154 -25.80 -1.23 20.42
N MET A 155 -25.59 -1.23 21.74
CA MET A 155 -25.31 -2.44 22.51
C MET A 155 -26.47 -3.43 22.45
N ALA A 156 -27.70 -2.97 22.63
CA ALA A 156 -28.90 -3.82 22.52
C ALA A 156 -29.02 -4.45 21.13
N VAL A 157 -28.79 -3.67 20.06
CA VAL A 157 -28.83 -4.18 18.68
C VAL A 157 -27.70 -5.20 18.41
N ASN A 158 -26.50 -4.95 18.92
CA ASN A 158 -25.37 -5.85 18.73
C ASN A 158 -25.57 -7.19 19.47
N ILE A 159 -26.10 -7.14 20.68
CA ILE A 159 -26.49 -8.36 21.46
C ILE A 159 -27.60 -9.12 20.73
N ALA A 160 -28.66 -8.43 20.31
CA ALA A 160 -29.79 -9.08 19.62
C ALA A 160 -29.38 -9.75 18.29
N LYS A 161 -28.37 -9.18 17.59
CA LYS A 161 -27.85 -9.72 16.32
C LYS A 161 -26.67 -10.67 16.50
N MET A 162 -26.19 -10.86 17.72
CA MET A 162 -24.97 -11.62 18.05
C MET A 162 -23.75 -11.29 17.16
N ARG A 163 -23.67 -10.04 16.70
CA ARG A 163 -22.56 -9.53 15.88
C ARG A 163 -22.43 -8.03 16.02
N TYR A 164 -21.25 -7.50 15.72
CA TYR A 164 -21.03 -6.04 15.66
C TYR A 164 -21.78 -5.44 14.47
N ALA A 165 -23.01 -5.03 14.67
CA ALA A 165 -23.91 -4.53 13.64
C ALA A 165 -23.97 -3.00 13.60
N GLN A 166 -23.79 -2.33 14.76
CA GLN A 166 -23.88 -0.88 14.89
C GLN A 166 -22.73 -0.32 15.72
N GLY A 167 -22.05 0.71 15.21
CA GLY A 167 -21.09 1.51 15.96
C GLY A 167 -21.79 2.54 16.85
N ALA A 168 -21.12 2.94 17.93
CA ALA A 168 -21.63 3.91 18.91
C ALA A 168 -20.64 5.06 19.16
N SER A 169 -19.65 5.25 18.31
CA SER A 169 -18.70 6.38 18.45
C SER A 169 -19.32 7.66 17.90
N THR A 170 -19.23 8.75 18.67
CA THR A 170 -19.72 10.07 18.29
C THR A 170 -18.74 10.77 17.33
N ILE A 171 -19.22 11.83 16.65
CA ILE A 171 -18.37 12.71 15.82
C ILE A 171 -17.22 13.26 16.67
N THR A 172 -17.49 13.74 17.89
CA THR A 172 -16.45 14.28 18.78
C THR A 172 -15.39 13.24 19.13
N GLN A 173 -15.76 11.98 19.37
CA GLN A 173 -14.81 10.88 19.58
C GLN A 173 -13.99 10.58 18.32
N GLN A 174 -14.60 10.70 17.14
CA GLN A 174 -13.88 10.53 15.88
C GLN A 174 -12.87 11.67 15.65
N VAL A 175 -13.21 12.91 15.98
CA VAL A 175 -12.29 14.05 15.99
C VAL A 175 -11.13 13.76 16.94
N ALA A 176 -11.41 13.41 18.20
CA ALA A 176 -10.41 13.10 19.20
C ALA A 176 -9.42 12.00 18.71
N LYS A 177 -9.97 10.93 18.15
CA LYS A 177 -9.17 9.85 17.57
C LYS A 177 -8.29 10.32 16.42
N ASN A 178 -8.83 11.09 15.49
CA ASN A 178 -8.13 11.46 14.26
C ASN A 178 -7.06 12.54 14.47
N LEU A 179 -7.23 13.41 15.49
CA LEU A 179 -6.29 14.47 15.80
C LEU A 179 -5.14 14.03 16.72
N PHE A 180 -5.45 13.20 17.72
CA PHE A 180 -4.53 13.03 18.86
C PHE A 180 -4.04 11.59 19.06
N LEU A 181 -4.66 10.58 18.42
CA LEU A 181 -4.40 9.19 18.78
C LEU A 181 -3.89 8.37 17.59
N THR A 182 -3.07 7.37 17.89
CA THR A 182 -2.55 6.42 16.90
C THR A 182 -3.63 5.44 16.42
N ARG A 183 -3.36 4.77 15.28
CA ARG A 183 -4.31 3.82 14.67
C ARG A 183 -4.44 2.49 15.43
N GLU A 184 -3.66 2.26 16.46
CA GLU A 184 -3.67 1.02 17.23
C GLU A 184 -5.01 0.81 17.95
N LYS A 185 -5.58 -0.38 17.84
CA LYS A 185 -6.86 -0.72 18.48
C LYS A 185 -6.60 -1.26 19.89
N SER A 186 -6.84 -0.43 20.92
CA SER A 186 -6.67 -0.81 22.33
C SER A 186 -7.78 -0.24 23.22
N ILE A 187 -8.01 -0.84 24.39
CA ILE A 187 -8.94 -0.31 25.39
C ILE A 187 -8.42 1.04 25.89
N ARG A 188 -7.10 1.18 26.08
CA ARG A 188 -6.45 2.43 26.46
C ARG A 188 -6.84 3.56 25.51
N ARG A 189 -6.70 3.35 24.20
CA ARG A 189 -7.09 4.33 23.20
C ARG A 189 -8.57 4.69 23.31
N LYS A 190 -9.46 3.73 23.61
CA LYS A 190 -10.90 4.01 23.72
C LYS A 190 -11.24 4.88 24.94
N VAL A 191 -10.53 4.69 26.05
CA VAL A 191 -10.62 5.58 27.22
C VAL A 191 -10.06 6.95 26.91
N GLN A 192 -8.94 7.03 26.21
CA GLN A 192 -8.35 8.30 25.76
C GLN A 192 -9.27 9.06 24.79
N GLU A 193 -9.91 8.37 23.83
CA GLU A 193 -10.94 8.98 22.96
C GLU A 193 -12.07 9.63 23.77
N TYR A 194 -12.54 8.97 24.83
CA TYR A 194 -13.58 9.53 25.69
C TYR A 194 -13.10 10.78 26.44
N LEU A 195 -11.93 10.72 27.06
CA LEU A 195 -11.36 11.85 27.82
C LEU A 195 -11.13 13.07 26.91
N LEU A 196 -10.56 12.87 25.74
CA LEU A 196 -10.33 13.92 24.75
C LEU A 196 -11.63 14.48 24.17
N ALA A 197 -12.65 13.63 23.96
CA ALA A 197 -13.96 14.08 23.51
C ALA A 197 -14.63 15.00 24.55
N GLN A 198 -14.51 14.67 25.86
CA GLN A 198 -15.02 15.56 26.92
C GLN A 198 -14.27 16.90 26.96
N TRP A 199 -12.94 16.86 26.75
CA TRP A 199 -12.13 18.06 26.68
C TRP A 199 -12.53 18.95 25.47
N LEU A 200 -12.69 18.34 24.28
CA LEU A 200 -13.14 19.07 23.07
C LEU A 200 -14.48 19.77 23.30
N GLU A 201 -15.48 19.09 23.86
CA GLU A 201 -16.80 19.66 24.13
C GLU A 201 -16.80 20.80 25.17
N LYS A 202 -15.80 20.80 26.05
CA LYS A 202 -15.62 21.87 27.02
C LYS A 202 -15.01 23.15 26.41
N HIS A 203 -14.18 22.99 25.37
CA HIS A 203 -13.40 24.09 24.82
C HIS A 203 -13.92 24.59 23.45
N PHE A 204 -14.73 23.80 22.75
CA PHE A 204 -15.25 24.12 21.42
C PHE A 204 -16.77 23.97 21.37
N SER A 205 -17.41 24.85 20.63
CA SER A 205 -18.82 24.71 20.30
C SER A 205 -19.05 23.50 19.37
N LYS A 206 -20.28 23.01 19.33
CA LYS A 206 -20.68 21.94 18.42
C LYS A 206 -20.37 22.23 16.94
N LYS A 207 -20.59 23.46 16.51
CA LYS A 207 -20.25 23.90 15.14
C LYS A 207 -18.75 23.85 14.89
N GLN A 208 -17.93 24.33 15.83
CA GLN A 208 -16.47 24.26 15.70
C GLN A 208 -15.96 22.80 15.63
N ILE A 209 -16.52 21.91 16.47
CA ILE A 209 -16.18 20.46 16.42
C ILE A 209 -16.58 19.88 15.06
N LEU A 210 -17.74 20.25 14.53
CA LEU A 210 -18.20 19.79 13.21
C LEU A 210 -17.32 20.33 12.07
N ASN A 211 -16.91 21.60 12.15
CA ASN A 211 -15.95 22.20 11.21
C ASN A 211 -14.62 21.43 11.22
N ILE A 212 -14.07 21.16 12.39
CA ILE A 212 -12.85 20.34 12.52
C ILE A 212 -13.06 18.95 11.89
N TYR A 213 -14.19 18.32 12.17
CA TYR A 213 -14.50 16.99 11.61
C TYR A 213 -14.56 17.01 10.08
N LEU A 214 -15.37 17.90 9.51
CA LEU A 214 -15.59 17.97 8.06
C LEU A 214 -14.32 18.35 7.30
N ASN A 215 -13.40 19.09 7.90
CA ASN A 215 -12.13 19.46 7.28
C ASN A 215 -11.02 18.41 7.44
N ARG A 216 -11.19 17.40 8.31
CA ARG A 216 -10.14 16.42 8.61
C ARG A 216 -10.51 14.98 8.29
N VAL A 217 -11.79 14.64 8.17
CA VAL A 217 -12.21 13.25 7.98
C VAL A 217 -11.81 12.72 6.60
N PHE A 218 -11.41 11.46 6.57
CA PHE A 218 -11.01 10.78 5.35
C PHE A 218 -12.21 10.21 4.59
N PHE A 219 -12.42 10.66 3.36
CA PHE A 219 -13.49 10.21 2.48
C PHE A 219 -13.07 9.09 1.50
N GLY A 220 -11.81 8.71 1.51
CA GLY A 220 -11.25 7.74 0.55
C GLY A 220 -10.54 8.39 -0.62
N ASN A 221 -9.79 7.59 -1.38
CA ASN A 221 -9.04 8.03 -2.56
C ASN A 221 -8.07 9.20 -2.29
N GLY A 222 -7.47 9.25 -1.10
CA GLY A 222 -6.58 10.34 -0.69
C GLY A 222 -7.28 11.67 -0.36
N ALA A 223 -8.63 11.71 -0.33
CA ALA A 223 -9.37 12.91 0.02
C ALA A 223 -9.56 13.03 1.53
N TYR A 224 -8.89 13.98 2.14
CA TYR A 224 -9.10 14.43 3.51
C TYR A 224 -9.85 15.76 3.46
N GLY A 225 -10.91 15.88 4.24
CA GLY A 225 -11.82 17.02 4.23
C GLY A 225 -12.90 16.99 3.14
N LEU A 226 -14.04 17.64 3.46
CA LEU A 226 -15.24 17.61 2.64
C LEU A 226 -15.04 18.31 1.28
N ASN A 227 -14.37 19.46 1.28
CA ASN A 227 -14.17 20.24 0.05
C ASN A 227 -13.21 19.50 -0.91
N THR A 228 -12.14 18.92 -0.38
CA THR A 228 -11.25 18.03 -1.15
C THR A 228 -11.99 16.83 -1.72
N ALA A 229 -12.91 16.24 -0.94
CA ALA A 229 -13.73 15.12 -1.39
C ALA A 229 -14.71 15.56 -2.49
N ALA A 230 -15.41 16.68 -2.32
CA ALA A 230 -16.33 17.23 -3.30
C ALA A 230 -15.62 17.52 -4.65
N LYS A 231 -14.44 18.15 -4.57
CA LYS A 231 -13.62 18.41 -5.76
C LYS A 231 -13.19 17.13 -6.46
N ARG A 232 -12.68 16.16 -5.68
CA ARG A 232 -12.14 14.90 -6.22
C ARG A 232 -13.19 13.96 -6.78
N PHE A 233 -14.36 13.88 -6.14
CA PHE A 233 -15.40 12.93 -6.53
C PHE A 233 -16.37 13.50 -7.58
N PHE A 234 -16.57 14.84 -7.59
CA PHE A 234 -17.61 15.47 -8.40
C PHE A 234 -17.15 16.73 -9.12
N ASN A 235 -15.89 17.14 -8.98
CA ASN A 235 -15.31 18.39 -9.51
C ASN A 235 -16.09 19.65 -9.11
N LYS A 236 -16.59 19.68 -7.85
CA LYS A 236 -17.38 20.77 -7.27
C LYS A 236 -16.77 21.25 -5.97
N GLN A 237 -17.12 22.46 -5.53
CA GLN A 237 -16.91 22.88 -4.14
C GLN A 237 -17.95 22.20 -3.24
N ALA A 238 -17.65 22.07 -1.94
CA ALA A 238 -18.57 21.43 -1.00
C ALA A 238 -19.93 22.15 -0.88
N LYS A 239 -19.95 23.47 -1.04
CA LYS A 239 -21.17 24.29 -1.05
C LYS A 239 -22.08 24.04 -2.27
N ASP A 240 -21.50 23.51 -3.36
CA ASP A 240 -22.21 23.26 -4.62
C ASP A 240 -22.69 21.80 -4.76
N LEU A 241 -22.46 20.99 -3.72
CA LEU A 241 -22.94 19.60 -3.69
C LEU A 241 -24.46 19.56 -3.67
N ASN A 242 -25.05 18.71 -4.48
CA ASN A 242 -26.48 18.40 -4.34
C ASN A 242 -26.72 17.31 -3.28
N LEU A 243 -27.99 17.09 -2.95
CA LEU A 243 -28.38 16.13 -1.88
C LEU A 243 -27.89 14.69 -2.16
N ARG A 244 -27.89 14.23 -3.41
CA ARG A 244 -27.39 12.91 -3.80
C ARG A 244 -25.89 12.78 -3.56
N GLU A 245 -25.13 13.79 -3.97
CA GLU A 245 -23.67 13.83 -3.81
C GLU A 245 -23.27 13.90 -2.33
N ALA A 246 -23.98 14.72 -1.55
CA ALA A 246 -23.80 14.79 -0.10
C ALA A 246 -24.04 13.42 0.57
N ALA A 247 -25.09 12.72 0.16
CA ALA A 247 -25.38 11.38 0.66
C ALA A 247 -24.33 10.33 0.26
N ILE A 248 -23.73 10.44 -0.93
CA ILE A 248 -22.63 9.57 -1.38
C ILE A 248 -21.41 9.79 -0.48
N LEU A 249 -21.00 11.04 -0.23
CA LEU A 249 -19.86 11.35 0.62
C LEU A 249 -20.09 10.91 2.07
N ALA A 250 -21.24 11.23 2.65
CA ALA A 250 -21.59 10.79 4.01
C ALA A 250 -21.61 9.23 4.11
N GLY A 251 -22.09 8.56 3.08
CA GLY A 251 -22.09 7.11 3.01
C GLY A 251 -20.69 6.49 2.98
N ALA A 252 -19.73 7.17 2.37
CA ALA A 252 -18.35 6.72 2.27
C ALA A 252 -17.63 6.69 3.63
N LEU A 253 -17.98 7.57 4.57
CA LEU A 253 -17.34 7.67 5.90
C LEU A 253 -17.33 6.35 6.67
N LYS A 254 -18.35 5.54 6.54
CA LYS A 254 -18.45 4.23 7.21
C LYS A 254 -17.31 3.28 6.84
N ALA A 255 -16.90 3.25 5.59
CA ALA A 255 -15.80 2.44 5.07
C ALA A 255 -15.31 3.03 3.75
N PRO A 256 -14.41 4.04 3.79
CA PRO A 256 -14.02 4.85 2.63
C PRO A 256 -13.45 4.04 1.46
N SER A 257 -12.77 2.93 1.74
CA SER A 257 -12.26 2.05 0.68
C SER A 257 -13.35 1.21 0.01
N LYS A 258 -14.38 0.79 0.77
CA LYS A 258 -15.47 -0.07 0.29
C LYS A 258 -16.54 0.72 -0.47
N TYR A 259 -16.95 1.86 0.07
CA TYR A 259 -18.02 2.71 -0.47
C TYR A 259 -17.47 3.88 -1.30
N ASN A 260 -16.29 3.70 -1.87
CA ASN A 260 -15.67 4.69 -2.75
C ASN A 260 -16.42 4.77 -4.08
N TYR A 261 -16.97 5.94 -4.42
CA TYR A 261 -17.76 6.14 -5.63
C TYR A 261 -16.98 5.89 -6.92
N LEU A 262 -15.69 6.23 -6.95
CA LEU A 262 -14.83 6.04 -8.13
C LEU A 262 -14.43 4.57 -8.35
N ARG A 263 -14.39 3.77 -7.27
CA ARG A 263 -13.98 2.36 -7.32
C ARG A 263 -15.15 1.39 -7.40
N ASN A 264 -16.18 1.67 -6.63
CA ASN A 264 -17.31 0.77 -6.41
C ASN A 264 -18.63 1.55 -6.53
N LYS A 265 -18.86 2.14 -7.72
CA LYS A 265 -20.01 3.02 -7.99
C LYS A 265 -21.33 2.43 -7.49
N LYS A 266 -21.61 1.16 -7.80
CA LYS A 266 -22.83 0.46 -7.37
C LYS A 266 -22.98 0.44 -5.85
N LEU A 267 -21.93 0.00 -5.12
CA LEU A 267 -21.97 -0.06 -3.65
C LEU A 267 -22.08 1.32 -3.00
N ALA A 268 -21.45 2.33 -3.60
CA ALA A 268 -21.54 3.70 -3.12
C ALA A 268 -22.96 4.27 -3.28
N LEU A 269 -23.61 4.02 -4.42
CA LEU A 269 -25.01 4.42 -4.67
C LEU A 269 -25.98 3.69 -3.74
N GLU A 270 -25.87 2.37 -3.61
CA GLU A 270 -26.67 1.60 -2.65
C GLU A 270 -26.51 2.13 -1.21
N ARG A 271 -25.29 2.54 -0.85
CA ARG A 271 -25.01 3.12 0.48
C ARG A 271 -25.59 4.53 0.62
N SER A 272 -25.56 5.35 -0.43
CA SER A 272 -26.17 6.70 -0.41
C SER A 272 -27.69 6.65 -0.21
N GLU A 273 -28.36 5.66 -0.78
CA GLU A 273 -29.80 5.45 -0.52
C GLU A 273 -30.08 5.15 0.97
N VAL A 274 -29.18 4.42 1.64
CA VAL A 274 -29.30 4.19 3.10
C VAL A 274 -29.15 5.51 3.85
N VAL A 275 -28.23 6.40 3.42
CA VAL A 275 -28.05 7.73 4.02
C VAL A 275 -29.32 8.56 3.83
N LEU A 276 -29.84 8.65 2.61
CA LEU A 276 -31.09 9.38 2.33
C LEU A 276 -32.28 8.86 3.16
N LYS A 277 -32.38 7.54 3.35
CA LYS A 277 -33.38 6.93 4.26
C LYS A 277 -33.18 7.32 5.73
N LEU A 278 -31.92 7.47 6.17
CA LEU A 278 -31.61 7.95 7.53
C LEU A 278 -31.99 9.42 7.69
N MET A 279 -31.67 10.28 6.74
CA MET A 279 -32.02 11.70 6.72
C MET A 279 -33.56 11.89 6.77
N ARG A 280 -34.31 11.15 5.95
CA ARG A 280 -35.77 11.17 5.99
C ARG A 280 -36.32 10.73 7.35
N ARG A 281 -35.79 9.66 7.94
CA ARG A 281 -36.19 9.18 9.28
C ARG A 281 -35.85 10.15 10.40
N ALA A 282 -34.81 10.96 10.19
CA ALA A 282 -34.42 12.00 11.12
C ALA A 282 -35.30 13.26 10.99
N GLY A 283 -36.01 13.42 9.87
CA GLY A 283 -36.79 14.60 9.54
C GLY A 283 -35.94 15.71 8.89
N SER A 284 -34.71 15.41 8.49
CA SER A 284 -33.79 16.36 7.86
C SER A 284 -34.12 16.61 6.40
N ILE A 285 -34.84 15.71 5.76
CA ILE A 285 -35.38 15.86 4.41
C ILE A 285 -36.84 15.38 4.35
N SER A 286 -37.63 16.00 3.51
CA SER A 286 -39.01 15.61 3.21
C SER A 286 -39.09 14.36 2.34
N LEU A 287 -40.29 13.79 2.19
CA LEU A 287 -40.54 12.67 1.27
C LEU A 287 -40.22 13.08 -0.18
N LYS A 288 -40.66 14.26 -0.59
CA LYS A 288 -40.44 14.79 -1.93
C LYS A 288 -38.95 14.97 -2.27
N GLU A 289 -38.18 15.51 -1.32
CA GLU A 289 -36.74 15.65 -1.47
C GLU A 289 -36.03 14.30 -1.54
N TRP A 290 -36.47 13.31 -0.74
CA TRP A 290 -35.93 11.96 -0.79
C TRP A 290 -36.18 11.28 -2.15
N GLU A 291 -37.40 11.40 -2.69
CA GLU A 291 -37.77 10.82 -3.97
C GLU A 291 -37.02 11.47 -5.12
N SER A 292 -36.93 12.80 -5.12
CA SER A 292 -36.21 13.54 -6.16
C SER A 292 -34.67 13.36 -6.08
N ALA A 293 -34.13 13.09 -4.89
CA ALA A 293 -32.68 12.99 -4.71
C ALA A 293 -32.05 11.84 -5.53
N ILE A 294 -32.80 10.76 -5.78
CA ILE A 294 -32.29 9.60 -6.51
C ILE A 294 -32.02 9.93 -7.99
N ASP A 295 -32.76 10.87 -8.55
CA ASP A 295 -32.66 11.28 -9.97
C ASP A 295 -31.73 12.47 -10.18
N LEU A 296 -31.24 13.12 -9.10
CA LEU A 296 -30.32 14.24 -9.22
C LEU A 296 -29.05 13.83 -9.99
N PRO A 297 -28.54 14.70 -10.88
CA PRO A 297 -27.30 14.43 -11.59
C PRO A 297 -26.14 14.35 -10.62
N ILE A 298 -25.20 13.46 -10.88
CA ILE A 298 -23.96 13.35 -10.13
C ILE A 298 -22.87 13.98 -10.99
N GLY A 299 -22.09 14.89 -10.41
CA GLY A 299 -20.97 15.52 -11.09
C GLY A 299 -19.95 14.47 -11.56
N GLU A 300 -19.29 14.80 -12.63
CA GLU A 300 -18.18 13.99 -13.12
C GLU A 300 -17.01 14.18 -12.17
N ALA A 301 -16.42 13.06 -11.77
CA ALA A 301 -15.20 13.09 -10.98
C ALA A 301 -14.18 13.96 -11.73
N ASP A 302 -13.43 14.73 -10.98
CA ASP A 302 -12.16 15.22 -11.49
C ASP A 302 -11.28 13.96 -11.66
N ASP A 303 -11.52 13.29 -12.77
CA ASP A 303 -10.63 12.24 -13.27
C ASP A 303 -9.31 12.88 -13.67
N GLY A 304 -8.88 13.92 -12.93
CA GLY A 304 -7.65 14.60 -13.24
C GLY A 304 -6.83 13.63 -14.02
N LYS A 305 -6.69 13.77 -15.29
CA LYS A 305 -6.21 12.84 -16.35
C LYS A 305 -4.96 11.99 -16.01
N ILE A 306 -4.69 11.83 -14.71
CA ILE A 306 -3.42 11.42 -14.10
C ILE A 306 -3.62 10.31 -13.03
N LEU A 307 -4.58 9.40 -13.24
CA LEU A 307 -4.70 8.21 -12.36
C LEU A 307 -3.43 7.32 -12.37
N GLY A 308 -2.60 7.46 -13.36
CA GLY A 308 -1.42 6.64 -13.55
C GLY A 308 -0.15 7.21 -12.94
N ALA A 309 0.09 8.50 -12.99
CA ALA A 309 1.27 9.13 -12.40
C ALA A 309 1.32 9.06 -10.87
N ARG A 310 0.34 8.43 -10.22
CA ARG A 310 0.31 8.25 -8.76
C ARG A 310 1.47 7.43 -8.21
N TYR A 311 1.96 6.44 -8.94
CA TYR A 311 3.18 5.73 -8.57
C TYR A 311 4.39 6.67 -8.50
N PHE A 312 4.47 7.59 -9.45
CA PHE A 312 5.51 8.62 -9.44
C PHE A 312 5.27 9.66 -8.35
N GLY A 313 4.02 10.10 -8.15
CA GLY A 313 3.65 11.02 -7.08
C GLY A 313 4.01 10.49 -5.69
N ASP A 314 3.66 9.23 -5.39
CA ASP A 314 4.01 8.59 -4.13
C ASP A 314 5.53 8.41 -3.96
N TYR A 315 6.25 8.17 -5.06
CA TYR A 315 7.72 8.12 -5.05
C TYR A 315 8.30 9.50 -4.68
N VAL A 316 7.81 10.58 -5.30
CA VAL A 316 8.20 11.96 -4.97
C VAL A 316 7.91 12.30 -3.52
N MET A 317 6.70 11.95 -3.02
CA MET A 317 6.34 12.16 -1.61
C MET A 317 7.29 11.44 -0.65
N GLY A 318 7.78 10.26 -1.03
CA GLY A 318 8.76 9.51 -0.25
C GLY A 318 10.13 10.18 -0.18
N LEU A 319 10.48 11.01 -1.17
CA LEU A 319 11.77 11.74 -1.22
C LEU A 319 11.74 13.08 -0.47
N LEU A 320 10.56 13.66 -0.25
CA LEU A 320 10.45 15.01 0.32
C LEU A 320 11.12 15.18 1.68
N PRO A 321 10.99 14.25 2.64
CA PRO A 321 11.65 14.39 3.94
C PRO A 321 13.17 14.48 3.89
N ASP A 322 13.78 13.95 2.82
CA ASP A 322 15.24 13.95 2.62
C ASP A 322 15.74 15.26 2.04
N VAL A 323 14.87 16.08 1.43
CA VAL A 323 15.25 17.27 0.68
C VAL A 323 14.71 18.58 1.25
N VAL A 324 13.59 18.54 1.99
CA VAL A 324 13.00 19.73 2.60
C VAL A 324 12.34 19.36 3.92
N GLN A 325 12.54 20.19 4.95
CA GLN A 325 11.72 20.14 6.16
C GLN A 325 10.42 20.87 5.85
N THR A 326 9.35 20.10 5.63
CA THR A 326 8.03 20.67 5.42
C THR A 326 7.53 21.25 6.74
N GLY A 327 7.40 22.58 6.80
CA GLY A 327 6.63 23.29 7.83
C GLY A 327 5.13 23.14 7.57
N ASP A 328 4.35 24.08 8.09
CA ASP A 328 2.88 24.12 7.91
C ASP A 328 2.46 24.78 6.58
N GLU A 329 3.41 25.14 5.73
CA GLU A 329 3.18 25.86 4.48
C GLU A 329 3.02 24.91 3.29
N ASP A 330 2.13 25.26 2.40
CA ASP A 330 1.92 24.55 1.14
C ASP A 330 3.14 24.69 0.22
N ILE A 331 3.50 23.61 -0.46
CA ILE A 331 4.63 23.61 -1.36
C ILE A 331 4.26 23.13 -2.77
N TYR A 332 4.94 23.68 -3.74
CA TYR A 332 4.92 23.24 -5.13
C TYR A 332 6.19 22.46 -5.44
N VAL A 333 6.04 21.21 -5.87
CA VAL A 333 7.16 20.34 -6.24
C VAL A 333 7.16 20.19 -7.75
N LYS A 334 8.06 20.92 -8.43
CA LYS A 334 8.28 20.78 -9.85
C LYS A 334 9.22 19.62 -10.12
N THR A 335 8.74 18.67 -10.89
CA THR A 335 9.44 17.40 -11.14
C THR A 335 10.11 17.36 -12.51
N THR A 336 10.80 16.25 -12.76
CA THR A 336 11.42 15.95 -14.05
C THR A 336 10.47 15.29 -15.04
N LEU A 337 9.25 14.88 -14.59
CA LEU A 337 8.32 14.07 -15.36
C LEU A 337 7.87 14.79 -16.65
N ASP A 338 7.93 14.07 -17.75
CA ASP A 338 7.30 14.45 -19.01
C ASP A 338 5.88 13.92 -19.03
N TYR A 339 4.91 14.83 -18.99
CA TYR A 339 3.49 14.49 -18.84
C TYR A 339 2.97 13.59 -19.96
N ASP A 340 3.32 13.90 -21.21
CA ASP A 340 2.82 13.16 -22.37
C ASP A 340 3.52 11.80 -22.52
N LEU A 341 4.81 11.75 -22.20
CA LEU A 341 5.57 10.49 -22.17
C LEU A 341 5.03 9.56 -21.07
N GLN A 342 4.69 10.11 -19.90
CA GLN A 342 4.08 9.37 -18.80
C GLN A 342 2.75 8.72 -19.23
N GLN A 343 1.85 9.48 -19.85
CA GLN A 343 0.57 8.95 -20.32
C GLN A 343 0.76 7.81 -21.33
N ARG A 344 1.71 7.98 -22.26
CA ARG A 344 2.04 6.95 -23.26
C ARG A 344 2.60 5.70 -22.62
N ALA A 345 3.52 5.86 -21.67
CA ALA A 345 4.15 4.74 -20.95
C ALA A 345 3.11 3.88 -20.23
N GLU A 346 2.17 4.51 -19.52
CA GLU A 346 1.09 3.82 -18.83
C GLU A 346 0.11 3.15 -19.78
N TYR A 347 -0.30 3.86 -20.83
CA TYR A 347 -1.19 3.28 -21.85
C TYR A 347 -0.58 2.01 -22.45
N ILE A 348 0.69 2.09 -22.85
CA ILE A 348 1.41 0.96 -23.44
C ILE A 348 1.53 -0.18 -22.44
N LEU A 349 1.95 0.10 -21.19
CA LEU A 349 2.08 -0.90 -20.15
C LEU A 349 0.75 -1.66 -19.94
N ARG A 350 -0.35 -0.92 -19.77
CA ARG A 350 -1.69 -1.50 -19.60
C ARG A 350 -2.14 -2.31 -20.80
N LYS A 351 -1.91 -1.80 -22.02
CA LYS A 351 -2.26 -2.49 -23.26
C LYS A 351 -1.58 -3.84 -23.36
N TYR A 352 -0.27 -3.90 -23.13
CA TYR A 352 0.50 -5.13 -23.27
C TYR A 352 0.20 -6.13 -22.13
N ILE A 353 0.00 -5.68 -20.90
CA ILE A 353 -0.43 -6.57 -19.81
C ILE A 353 -1.79 -7.19 -20.12
N ARG A 354 -2.76 -6.39 -20.63
CA ARG A 354 -4.08 -6.92 -21.03
C ARG A 354 -3.97 -7.98 -22.13
N ALA A 355 -3.14 -7.72 -23.13
CA ALA A 355 -2.95 -8.61 -24.26
C ALA A 355 -2.25 -9.94 -23.90
N ASN A 356 -1.49 -9.96 -22.79
CA ASN A 356 -0.70 -11.12 -22.37
C ASN A 356 -1.21 -11.78 -21.07
N ARG A 357 -2.42 -11.51 -20.64
CA ARG A 357 -3.00 -12.13 -19.43
C ARG A 357 -3.05 -13.66 -19.50
N GLN A 358 -3.33 -14.20 -20.68
CA GLN A 358 -3.31 -15.67 -20.90
C GLN A 358 -1.93 -16.30 -20.71
N ASN A 359 -0.86 -15.50 -20.78
CA ASN A 359 0.52 -15.90 -20.52
C ASN A 359 0.94 -15.64 -19.06
N ASN A 360 -0.02 -15.53 -18.13
CA ASN A 360 0.18 -15.20 -16.71
C ASN A 360 0.84 -13.84 -16.45
N VAL A 361 0.85 -12.92 -17.40
CA VAL A 361 1.30 -11.54 -17.19
C VAL A 361 0.18 -10.75 -16.53
N SER A 362 0.35 -10.38 -15.27
CA SER A 362 -0.66 -9.65 -14.50
C SER A 362 -0.23 -8.24 -14.12
N GLU A 363 1.06 -8.00 -14.05
CA GLU A 363 1.66 -6.76 -13.58
C GLU A 363 2.88 -6.39 -14.43
N GLY A 364 3.38 -5.18 -14.23
CA GLY A 364 4.59 -4.71 -14.88
C GLY A 364 5.00 -3.34 -14.37
N ALA A 365 6.19 -2.91 -14.78
CA ALA A 365 6.69 -1.57 -14.48
C ALA A 365 7.45 -1.02 -15.67
N VAL A 366 7.48 0.29 -15.80
CA VAL A 366 8.31 1.00 -16.77
C VAL A 366 8.93 2.23 -16.11
N VAL A 367 10.21 2.45 -16.38
CA VAL A 367 10.95 3.65 -16.02
C VAL A 367 11.63 4.18 -17.28
N VAL A 368 11.52 5.49 -17.51
CA VAL A 368 12.24 6.18 -18.58
C VAL A 368 13.09 7.28 -17.96
N LEU A 369 14.39 7.22 -18.21
CA LEU A 369 15.38 8.22 -17.80
C LEU A 369 15.88 8.98 -19.02
N ASP A 370 16.21 10.26 -18.83
CA ASP A 370 17.08 10.95 -19.77
C ASP A 370 18.56 10.63 -19.50
N ARG A 371 19.47 11.18 -20.31
CA ARG A 371 20.91 10.95 -20.20
C ARG A 371 21.53 11.38 -18.87
N ASN A 372 20.89 12.30 -18.17
CA ASN A 372 21.38 12.87 -16.91
C ASN A 372 20.72 12.23 -15.69
N GLY A 373 19.85 11.23 -15.89
CA GLY A 373 19.15 10.54 -14.81
C GLY A 373 17.80 11.15 -14.41
N ALA A 374 17.34 12.21 -15.10
CA ALA A 374 16.01 12.74 -14.83
C ALA A 374 14.94 11.70 -15.19
N ILE A 375 14.06 11.38 -14.25
CA ILE A 375 12.95 10.45 -14.45
C ILE A 375 11.89 11.14 -15.31
N LYS A 376 11.75 10.71 -16.57
CA LYS A 376 10.80 11.27 -17.53
C LYS A 376 9.45 10.56 -17.51
N ALA A 377 9.45 9.27 -17.16
CA ALA A 377 8.22 8.51 -16.92
C ALA A 377 8.48 7.39 -15.91
N MET A 378 7.47 7.10 -15.07
CA MET A 378 7.48 6.00 -14.12
C MET A 378 6.07 5.45 -13.94
N ALA A 379 5.87 4.17 -14.27
CA ALA A 379 4.65 3.44 -13.97
C ALA A 379 5.00 2.14 -13.21
N GLY A 380 4.46 1.97 -12.03
CA GLY A 380 4.83 0.89 -11.11
C GLY A 380 3.85 -0.28 -11.07
N GLY A 381 2.83 -0.31 -11.94
CA GLY A 381 1.84 -1.38 -11.97
C GLY A 381 0.73 -1.17 -12.99
N PHE A 382 -0.11 -2.20 -13.12
CA PHE A 382 -1.24 -2.19 -14.05
C PHE A 382 -2.39 -1.27 -13.59
N ASP A 383 -2.71 -1.31 -12.30
CA ASP A 383 -3.83 -0.57 -11.71
C ASP A 383 -3.49 -0.13 -10.29
N TYR A 384 -3.17 1.16 -10.13
CA TYR A 384 -2.82 1.75 -8.84
C TYR A 384 -3.93 1.56 -7.79
N ASN A 385 -5.18 1.56 -8.21
CA ASN A 385 -6.31 1.39 -7.30
C ASN A 385 -6.38 -0.02 -6.71
N LYS A 386 -5.85 -1.03 -7.41
CA LYS A 386 -5.78 -2.41 -6.93
C LYS A 386 -4.51 -2.67 -6.13
N SER A 387 -3.39 -2.10 -6.57
CA SER A 387 -2.10 -2.27 -5.92
C SER A 387 -1.32 -0.96 -5.96
N GLN A 388 -1.03 -0.39 -4.79
CA GLN A 388 -0.20 0.80 -4.63
C GLN A 388 1.30 0.46 -4.57
N PHE A 389 1.64 -0.83 -4.58
CA PHE A 389 3.02 -1.29 -4.59
C PHE A 389 3.71 -0.86 -5.89
N ASN A 390 4.69 0.04 -5.77
CA ASN A 390 5.43 0.58 -6.91
C ASN A 390 6.53 -0.39 -7.35
N ARG A 391 6.24 -1.20 -8.35
CA ARG A 391 7.19 -2.21 -8.87
C ARG A 391 8.41 -1.59 -9.56
N ALA A 392 8.37 -0.33 -9.91
CA ALA A 392 9.52 0.37 -10.47
C ALA A 392 10.64 0.59 -9.45
N THR A 393 10.27 0.81 -8.17
CA THR A 393 11.19 1.21 -7.10
C THR A 393 11.25 0.26 -5.92
N GLN A 394 10.22 -0.59 -5.72
CA GLN A 394 10.10 -1.44 -4.54
C GLN A 394 10.25 -2.93 -4.84
N ALA A 395 9.89 -3.37 -6.07
CA ALA A 395 9.99 -4.78 -6.41
C ALA A 395 11.42 -5.20 -6.66
N LEU A 396 11.83 -6.28 -6.02
CA LEU A 396 13.06 -7.01 -6.29
C LEU A 396 12.71 -8.18 -7.21
N ARG A 397 13.30 -8.21 -8.42
CA ARG A 397 13.02 -9.23 -9.43
C ARG A 397 14.29 -9.72 -10.08
N GLN A 398 14.35 -11.02 -10.37
CA GLN A 398 15.50 -11.62 -11.05
C GLN A 398 15.76 -10.95 -12.39
N ALA A 399 16.97 -10.43 -12.56
CA ALA A 399 17.37 -9.72 -13.76
C ALA A 399 17.44 -10.65 -14.99
N GLY A 400 17.70 -11.94 -14.79
CA GLY A 400 17.97 -12.87 -15.86
C GLY A 400 19.07 -12.36 -16.79
N SER A 401 18.98 -12.66 -18.06
CA SER A 401 19.99 -12.28 -19.04
C SER A 401 20.24 -10.77 -19.19
N SER A 402 19.45 -9.89 -18.56
CA SER A 402 19.79 -8.47 -18.53
C SER A 402 20.98 -8.17 -17.62
N PHE A 403 21.30 -9.04 -16.65
CA PHE A 403 22.49 -8.93 -15.81
C PHE A 403 23.80 -9.17 -16.57
N LYS A 404 23.77 -9.88 -17.71
CA LYS A 404 24.96 -10.12 -18.56
C LYS A 404 25.67 -8.82 -18.96
N LEU A 405 24.99 -7.68 -18.95
CA LEU A 405 25.62 -6.37 -19.14
C LEU A 405 26.88 -6.23 -18.28
N PHE A 406 26.79 -6.57 -17.00
CA PHE A 406 27.89 -6.37 -16.05
C PHE A 406 29.06 -7.32 -16.32
N VAL A 407 28.81 -8.56 -16.73
CA VAL A 407 29.85 -9.52 -17.14
C VAL A 407 30.63 -8.98 -18.32
N TYR A 408 29.95 -8.52 -19.37
CA TYR A 408 30.61 -8.03 -20.59
C TYR A 408 31.28 -6.66 -20.37
N LEU A 409 30.73 -5.80 -19.50
CA LEU A 409 31.41 -4.57 -19.10
C LEU A 409 32.73 -4.87 -18.37
N THR A 410 32.73 -5.81 -17.44
CA THR A 410 33.94 -6.24 -16.74
C THR A 410 34.96 -6.82 -17.71
N ALA A 411 34.53 -7.62 -18.68
CA ALA A 411 35.42 -8.14 -19.71
C ALA A 411 36.10 -7.01 -20.51
N PHE A 412 35.31 -6.02 -20.94
CA PHE A 412 35.88 -4.88 -21.69
C PHE A 412 36.78 -3.99 -20.82
N GLU A 413 36.51 -3.83 -19.53
CA GLU A 413 37.42 -3.15 -18.59
C GLU A 413 38.77 -3.91 -18.45
N ASN A 414 38.74 -5.25 -18.63
CA ASN A 414 39.92 -6.12 -18.62
C ASN A 414 40.57 -6.32 -20.02
N GLY A 415 40.15 -5.55 -21.04
CA GLY A 415 40.82 -5.48 -22.35
C GLY A 415 40.28 -6.46 -23.40
N PHE A 416 39.23 -7.19 -23.14
CA PHE A 416 38.57 -8.01 -24.16
C PHE A 416 38.00 -7.15 -25.30
N SER A 417 37.81 -7.77 -26.47
CA SER A 417 37.23 -7.12 -27.64
C SER A 417 35.91 -7.76 -28.09
N PRO A 418 35.05 -7.02 -28.84
CA PRO A 418 33.79 -7.56 -29.33
C PRO A 418 33.90 -8.77 -30.25
N ASP A 419 34.99 -8.91 -30.95
CA ASP A 419 35.23 -9.96 -31.96
C ASP A 419 36.00 -11.16 -31.41
N GLU A 420 36.41 -11.09 -30.15
CA GLU A 420 37.08 -12.21 -29.46
C GLU A 420 36.19 -13.43 -29.34
N LEU A 421 36.77 -14.62 -29.49
CA LEU A 421 36.02 -15.85 -29.54
C LEU A 421 35.85 -16.48 -28.16
N LEU A 422 34.65 -16.98 -27.90
CA LEU A 422 34.24 -17.73 -26.72
C LEU A 422 33.82 -19.14 -27.14
N ALA A 423 33.92 -20.08 -26.23
CA ALA A 423 33.39 -21.42 -26.41
C ALA A 423 31.92 -21.51 -25.99
N ASP A 424 31.03 -21.83 -26.92
CA ASP A 424 29.65 -22.19 -26.64
C ASP A 424 29.51 -23.71 -26.71
N GLU A 425 30.17 -24.40 -25.76
CA GLU A 425 30.28 -25.86 -25.64
C GLU A 425 29.91 -26.30 -24.23
N PRO A 426 29.51 -27.55 -23.97
CA PRO A 426 29.17 -28.02 -22.63
C PRO A 426 30.27 -27.68 -21.62
N ILE A 427 29.94 -26.92 -20.60
CA ILE A 427 30.81 -26.50 -19.50
C ILE A 427 30.20 -26.92 -18.17
N ARG A 428 31.04 -27.31 -17.22
CA ARG A 428 30.66 -27.63 -15.86
C ARG A 428 31.51 -26.83 -14.88
N ILE A 429 30.87 -26.19 -13.94
CA ILE A 429 31.51 -25.46 -12.83
C ILE A 429 30.97 -26.10 -11.54
N ASP A 430 31.80 -26.83 -10.83
CA ASP A 430 31.40 -27.65 -9.68
C ASP A 430 30.22 -28.59 -10.04
N ASP A 431 29.07 -28.43 -9.40
CA ASP A 431 27.85 -29.17 -9.68
C ASP A 431 26.88 -28.46 -10.63
N TRP A 432 27.28 -27.32 -11.20
CA TRP A 432 26.45 -26.51 -12.07
C TRP A 432 26.81 -26.71 -13.56
N GLU A 433 25.82 -27.13 -14.35
CA GLU A 433 25.91 -27.30 -15.80
C GLU A 433 24.95 -26.30 -16.50
N PRO A 434 25.42 -25.08 -16.85
CA PRO A 434 24.59 -24.11 -17.54
C PRO A 434 24.23 -24.58 -18.95
N GLN A 435 23.00 -24.28 -19.37
CA GLN A 435 22.53 -24.62 -20.71
C GLN A 435 21.97 -23.37 -21.42
N ASN A 436 22.13 -23.36 -22.75
CA ASN A 436 21.45 -22.36 -23.57
C ASN A 436 19.93 -22.59 -23.56
N TYR A 437 19.16 -21.52 -23.83
CA TYR A 437 17.70 -21.56 -23.84
C TYR A 437 17.12 -22.63 -24.77
N ASP A 438 17.72 -22.78 -25.96
CA ASP A 438 17.32 -23.76 -26.99
C ASP A 438 18.04 -25.12 -26.87
N ARG A 439 18.86 -25.28 -25.81
CA ARG A 439 19.67 -26.49 -25.54
C ARG A 439 20.64 -26.87 -26.69
N LYS A 440 21.03 -25.88 -27.51
CA LYS A 440 21.99 -26.07 -28.59
C LYS A 440 23.29 -25.35 -28.28
N PHE A 441 24.40 -25.92 -28.67
CA PHE A 441 25.74 -25.36 -28.62
C PHE A 441 26.17 -24.95 -30.02
N ARG A 442 26.98 -23.91 -30.12
CA ARG A 442 27.35 -23.28 -31.40
C ARG A 442 28.85 -23.35 -31.68
N GLY A 443 29.64 -23.97 -30.77
CA GLY A 443 31.08 -23.96 -30.85
C GLY A 443 31.66 -22.58 -30.64
N ALA A 444 32.66 -22.20 -31.40
CA ALA A 444 33.29 -20.86 -31.29
C ALA A 444 32.35 -19.77 -31.77
N VAL A 445 32.10 -18.78 -30.92
CA VAL A 445 31.27 -17.58 -31.19
C VAL A 445 31.96 -16.34 -30.73
N SER A 446 31.78 -15.20 -31.42
CA SER A 446 32.32 -13.93 -30.91
C SER A 446 31.54 -13.43 -29.71
N LEU A 447 32.17 -12.61 -28.82
CA LEU A 447 31.50 -11.91 -27.71
C LEU A 447 30.24 -11.19 -28.20
N LYS A 448 30.33 -10.52 -29.34
CA LYS A 448 29.20 -9.82 -29.99
C LYS A 448 28.04 -10.76 -30.30
N GLN A 449 28.32 -11.91 -30.91
CA GLN A 449 27.29 -12.90 -31.23
C GLN A 449 26.70 -13.52 -29.96
N ALA A 450 27.53 -13.90 -28.98
CA ALA A 450 27.12 -14.48 -27.71
C ALA A 450 26.17 -13.55 -26.95
N PHE A 451 26.51 -12.26 -26.86
CA PHE A 451 25.66 -11.26 -26.21
C PHE A 451 24.37 -10.98 -26.98
N ALA A 452 24.45 -10.87 -28.32
CA ALA A 452 23.28 -10.59 -29.17
C ALA A 452 22.24 -11.72 -29.11
N GLN A 453 22.69 -12.97 -29.16
CA GLN A 453 21.83 -14.16 -29.04
C GLN A 453 21.54 -14.52 -27.58
N SER A 454 22.17 -13.84 -26.63
CA SER A 454 22.00 -14.08 -25.19
C SER A 454 22.40 -15.50 -24.75
N LEU A 455 23.48 -16.06 -25.34
CA LEU A 455 23.96 -17.39 -25.03
C LEU A 455 24.40 -17.47 -23.56
N ASN A 456 23.93 -18.50 -22.87
CA ASN A 456 24.26 -18.69 -21.46
C ASN A 456 25.66 -19.26 -21.30
N VAL A 457 25.95 -20.34 -22.08
CA VAL A 457 27.19 -21.09 -21.94
C VAL A 457 28.41 -20.24 -22.32
N ALA A 458 28.39 -19.57 -23.47
CA ALA A 458 29.44 -18.65 -23.85
C ALA A 458 29.62 -17.48 -22.85
N THR A 459 28.54 -17.02 -22.16
CA THR A 459 28.67 -15.98 -21.11
C THR A 459 29.32 -16.55 -19.85
N VAL A 460 29.07 -17.80 -19.52
CA VAL A 460 29.73 -18.50 -18.40
C VAL A 460 31.18 -18.77 -18.74
N ASP A 461 31.48 -19.20 -19.98
CA ASP A 461 32.84 -19.34 -20.47
C ASP A 461 33.63 -18.03 -20.33
N LEU A 462 33.06 -16.89 -20.81
CA LEU A 462 33.67 -15.57 -20.60
C LEU A 462 33.94 -15.28 -19.11
N ALA A 463 33.02 -15.63 -18.24
CA ALA A 463 33.15 -15.33 -16.81
C ALA A 463 34.24 -16.18 -16.13
N THR A 464 34.68 -17.31 -16.71
CA THR A 464 35.82 -18.10 -16.19
C THR A 464 37.17 -17.34 -16.31
N TYR A 465 37.23 -16.35 -17.19
CA TYR A 465 38.42 -15.50 -17.37
C TYR A 465 38.35 -14.24 -16.50
N LEU A 466 37.30 -14.07 -15.69
CA LEU A 466 37.04 -12.87 -14.88
C LEU A 466 36.89 -13.28 -13.40
N ASN A 467 37.23 -12.36 -12.51
CA ASN A 467 36.89 -12.53 -11.10
C ASN A 467 35.42 -12.19 -10.86
N LEU A 468 34.72 -13.02 -10.10
CA LEU A 468 33.32 -12.78 -9.77
C LEU A 468 33.13 -11.47 -8.98
N GLU A 469 34.06 -11.16 -8.09
CA GLU A 469 34.11 -9.90 -7.32
C GLU A 469 34.19 -8.66 -8.24
N ASP A 470 34.90 -8.73 -9.35
CA ASP A 470 35.01 -7.62 -10.32
C ASP A 470 33.68 -7.40 -11.05
N ILE A 471 32.96 -8.49 -11.37
CA ILE A 471 31.61 -8.41 -11.96
C ILE A 471 30.64 -7.75 -10.95
N ILE A 472 30.69 -8.17 -9.69
CA ILE A 472 29.89 -7.59 -8.59
C ILE A 472 30.24 -6.11 -8.41
N SER A 473 31.54 -5.79 -8.35
CA SER A 473 32.02 -4.41 -8.23
C SER A 473 31.53 -3.53 -9.38
N THR A 474 31.55 -4.03 -10.61
CA THR A 474 31.01 -3.32 -11.79
C THR A 474 29.50 -3.06 -11.64
N ALA A 475 28.74 -4.03 -11.15
CA ALA A 475 27.30 -3.84 -10.92
C ALA A 475 27.06 -2.78 -9.82
N LEU A 476 27.80 -2.83 -8.72
CA LEU A 476 27.70 -1.86 -7.61
C LEU A 476 28.07 -0.44 -8.05
N LYS A 477 29.15 -0.27 -8.80
CA LYS A 477 29.58 1.03 -9.37
C LYS A 477 28.52 1.64 -10.28
N LEU A 478 27.70 0.83 -10.92
CA LEU A 478 26.61 1.26 -11.78
C LEU A 478 25.27 1.42 -11.05
N GLY A 479 25.26 1.29 -9.72
CA GLY A 479 24.09 1.58 -8.90
C GLY A 479 23.20 0.39 -8.56
N ILE A 480 23.63 -0.85 -8.82
CA ILE A 480 22.91 -2.05 -8.36
C ILE A 480 23.27 -2.31 -6.90
N THR A 481 22.37 -1.94 -5.98
CA THR A 481 22.63 -2.02 -4.53
C THR A 481 21.91 -3.17 -3.83
N THR A 482 21.17 -3.98 -4.59
CA THR A 482 20.31 -5.04 -4.02
C THR A 482 20.56 -6.38 -4.68
N GLY A 483 20.42 -7.47 -3.91
CA GLY A 483 20.35 -8.84 -4.43
C GLY A 483 21.63 -9.41 -5.03
N VAL A 484 22.75 -8.70 -4.87
CA VAL A 484 24.05 -9.16 -5.41
C VAL A 484 24.69 -10.06 -4.37
N LYS A 485 24.61 -11.38 -4.59
CA LYS A 485 25.26 -12.39 -3.78
C LYS A 485 26.50 -12.90 -4.50
N ASP A 486 27.50 -13.32 -3.75
CA ASP A 486 28.71 -13.93 -4.27
C ASP A 486 28.45 -15.43 -4.61
N GLU A 487 27.68 -15.64 -5.67
CA GLU A 487 27.32 -16.97 -6.18
C GLU A 487 27.48 -17.01 -7.71
N PRO A 488 28.05 -18.06 -8.31
CA PRO A 488 28.23 -18.14 -9.77
C PRO A 488 26.94 -17.95 -10.59
N SER A 489 25.79 -18.27 -10.02
CA SER A 489 24.48 -18.09 -10.65
C SER A 489 24.15 -16.64 -11.02
N ILE A 490 24.85 -15.66 -10.40
CA ILE A 490 24.68 -14.23 -10.70
C ILE A 490 25.10 -13.87 -12.13
N ILE A 491 26.05 -14.59 -12.71
CA ILE A 491 26.52 -14.44 -14.10
C ILE A 491 25.34 -14.51 -15.08
N LEU A 492 24.36 -15.37 -14.80
CA LEU A 492 23.15 -15.53 -15.58
C LEU A 492 21.95 -14.76 -15.03
N GLY A 493 22.17 -13.91 -14.02
CA GLY A 493 21.17 -12.97 -13.50
C GLY A 493 20.23 -13.54 -12.46
N ALA A 494 20.71 -14.40 -11.57
CA ALA A 494 19.97 -14.82 -10.38
C ALA A 494 19.75 -13.66 -9.37
N ALA A 495 20.49 -12.55 -9.52
CA ALA A 495 20.34 -11.38 -8.70
C ALA A 495 18.95 -10.76 -8.82
N GLU A 496 18.37 -10.38 -7.69
CA GLU A 496 17.11 -9.65 -7.59
C GLU A 496 17.38 -8.15 -7.55
N VAL A 497 16.89 -7.43 -8.55
CA VAL A 497 17.19 -6.00 -8.78
C VAL A 497 15.93 -5.17 -8.95
N ARG A 498 16.04 -3.85 -8.78
CA ARG A 498 14.95 -2.91 -9.05
C ARG A 498 14.98 -2.44 -10.51
N VAL A 499 13.80 -2.12 -11.02
CA VAL A 499 13.66 -1.58 -12.40
C VAL A 499 14.40 -0.25 -12.54
N LEU A 500 14.32 0.62 -11.53
CA LEU A 500 14.98 1.93 -11.52
C LEU A 500 16.50 1.80 -11.54
N ASP A 501 17.06 0.89 -10.75
CA ASP A 501 18.51 0.66 -10.67
C ASP A 501 19.04 0.13 -12.01
N MET A 502 18.34 -0.82 -12.62
CA MET A 502 18.69 -1.33 -13.95
C MET A 502 18.59 -0.25 -15.03
N ALA A 503 17.59 0.64 -14.95
CA ALA A 503 17.50 1.77 -15.87
C ALA A 503 18.72 2.69 -15.75
N ALA A 504 19.17 2.98 -14.52
CA ALA A 504 20.34 3.81 -14.25
C ALA A 504 21.64 3.17 -14.77
N ALA A 505 21.84 1.88 -14.50
CA ALA A 505 23.01 1.13 -14.96
C ALA A 505 23.14 1.13 -16.49
N TYR A 506 22.05 0.89 -17.21
CA TYR A 506 22.04 0.95 -18.67
C TYR A 506 22.17 2.39 -19.18
N ALA A 507 21.64 3.38 -18.48
CA ALA A 507 21.80 4.79 -18.85
C ALA A 507 23.28 5.23 -18.82
N ALA A 508 24.10 4.67 -17.93
CA ALA A 508 25.54 4.95 -17.88
C ALA A 508 26.25 4.55 -19.18
N THR A 509 25.82 3.47 -19.84
CA THR A 509 26.36 3.07 -21.15
C THR A 509 25.93 4.03 -22.28
N ALA A 510 24.78 4.66 -22.15
CA ALA A 510 24.22 5.58 -23.15
C ALA A 510 24.72 7.02 -22.98
N ASN A 511 25.22 7.40 -21.80
CA ASN A 511 25.68 8.76 -21.52
C ASN A 511 27.20 8.94 -21.59
N GLY A 512 27.93 7.94 -22.11
CA GLY A 512 29.36 7.99 -22.28
C GLY A 512 30.19 7.44 -21.12
N GLY A 513 29.57 6.62 -20.25
CA GLY A 513 30.26 5.93 -19.15
C GLY A 513 30.35 6.72 -17.87
N TYR A 514 29.50 7.72 -17.70
CA TYR A 514 29.36 8.46 -16.45
C TYR A 514 28.28 7.81 -15.57
N ALA A 515 28.48 7.82 -14.26
CA ALA A 515 27.46 7.37 -13.31
C ALA A 515 26.15 8.13 -13.50
N VAL A 516 25.02 7.43 -13.36
CA VAL A 516 23.69 8.01 -13.46
C VAL A 516 22.96 7.85 -12.15
N PHE A 517 22.61 8.98 -11.56
CA PHE A 517 21.82 9.06 -10.33
C PHE A 517 20.39 9.49 -10.68
N PRO A 518 19.41 8.59 -10.63
CA PRO A 518 18.03 8.94 -10.93
C PRO A 518 17.49 10.00 -9.97
N TYR A 519 16.85 11.03 -10.52
CA TYR A 519 16.19 12.07 -9.72
C TYR A 519 14.83 12.44 -10.28
N ALA A 520 13.93 12.82 -9.38
CA ALA A 520 12.55 13.16 -9.70
C ALA A 520 12.21 14.63 -9.47
N ILE A 521 12.83 15.26 -8.46
CA ILE A 521 12.52 16.62 -8.03
C ILE A 521 13.53 17.58 -8.67
N ARG A 522 13.04 18.63 -9.33
CA ARG A 522 13.87 19.71 -9.89
C ARG A 522 13.98 20.87 -8.94
N GLU A 523 12.84 21.36 -8.45
CA GLU A 523 12.75 22.48 -7.53
C GLU A 523 11.52 22.34 -6.65
N ILE A 524 11.58 22.92 -5.46
CA ILE A 524 10.46 23.05 -4.53
C ILE A 524 10.35 24.51 -4.17
N THR A 525 9.15 25.07 -4.28
CA THR A 525 8.83 26.43 -3.86
C THR A 525 7.67 26.42 -2.88
N ASP A 526 7.54 27.45 -2.07
CA ASP A 526 6.32 27.74 -1.30
C ASP A 526 5.23 28.39 -2.19
N THR A 527 4.12 28.79 -1.58
CA THR A 527 3.01 29.46 -2.27
C THR A 527 3.36 30.84 -2.79
N ASP A 528 4.32 31.52 -2.19
CA ASP A 528 4.76 32.86 -2.56
C ASP A 528 5.87 32.84 -3.63
N GLY A 529 6.30 31.63 -4.00
CA GLY A 529 7.31 31.39 -5.03
C GLY A 529 8.75 31.41 -4.50
N TYR A 530 8.97 31.45 -3.18
CA TYR A 530 10.32 31.32 -2.62
C TYR A 530 10.85 29.90 -2.83
N LEU A 531 12.12 29.84 -3.26
CA LEU A 531 12.80 28.59 -3.56
C LEU A 531 13.26 27.92 -2.26
N LEU A 532 12.69 26.74 -1.96
CA LEU A 532 13.03 25.92 -0.79
C LEU A 532 14.10 24.89 -1.12
N TYR A 533 14.07 24.34 -2.34
CA TYR A 533 15.02 23.34 -2.81
C TYR A 533 15.22 23.45 -4.32
N GLN A 534 16.46 23.22 -4.75
CA GLN A 534 16.82 23.07 -6.16
C GLN A 534 17.79 21.91 -6.33
N TYR A 535 17.45 21.00 -7.23
CA TYR A 535 18.35 19.89 -7.56
C TYR A 535 19.68 20.39 -8.10
N ARG A 536 20.77 19.90 -7.52
CA ARG A 536 22.14 20.11 -8.00
C ARG A 536 22.70 18.76 -8.38
N SER A 537 23.21 18.65 -9.61
CA SER A 537 23.86 17.41 -10.04
C SER A 537 25.08 17.11 -9.15
N PRO A 538 25.24 15.87 -8.68
CA PRO A 538 26.40 15.48 -7.85
C PRO A 538 27.73 15.52 -8.61
N GLY A 539 27.72 15.95 -9.86
CA GLY A 539 28.89 15.95 -10.73
C GLY A 539 28.86 14.77 -11.71
N ARG A 540 29.90 14.74 -12.56
CA ARG A 540 30.06 13.65 -13.54
C ARG A 540 31.24 12.77 -13.13
N GLU A 541 30.97 11.67 -12.48
CA GLU A 541 31.95 10.63 -12.19
C GLU A 541 32.00 9.64 -13.36
N ARG A 542 33.15 9.44 -13.95
CA ARG A 542 33.35 8.43 -14.99
C ARG A 542 33.59 7.07 -14.34
N VAL A 543 32.69 6.15 -14.58
CA VAL A 543 32.70 4.79 -14.02
C VAL A 543 33.06 3.71 -15.04
N LEU A 544 33.03 4.04 -16.34
CA LEU A 544 33.44 3.15 -17.44
C LEU A 544 34.42 3.86 -18.37
N LYS A 545 35.43 3.14 -18.84
CA LYS A 545 36.38 3.65 -19.86
C LYS A 545 35.65 3.98 -21.17
N PRO A 546 36.09 4.99 -21.94
CA PRO A 546 35.46 5.31 -23.23
C PRO A 546 35.43 4.14 -24.21
N GLU A 547 36.45 3.29 -24.18
CA GLU A 547 36.54 2.10 -25.01
C GLU A 547 35.51 1.05 -24.62
N THR A 548 35.37 0.76 -23.32
CA THR A 548 34.32 -0.11 -22.76
C THR A 548 32.95 0.34 -23.21
N VAL A 549 32.67 1.64 -23.17
CA VAL A 549 31.40 2.24 -23.62
C VAL A 549 31.21 2.02 -25.13
N ARG A 550 32.24 2.19 -25.96
CA ARG A 550 32.14 1.89 -27.40
C ARG A 550 31.80 0.44 -27.63
N ASN A 551 32.55 -0.47 -27.01
CA ASN A 551 32.43 -1.89 -27.20
C ASN A 551 31.06 -2.41 -26.75
N ILE A 552 30.58 -2.05 -25.55
CA ILE A 552 29.26 -2.47 -25.07
C ILE A 552 28.12 -1.93 -25.93
N ASN A 553 28.24 -0.70 -26.46
CA ASN A 553 27.23 -0.13 -27.35
C ASN A 553 27.15 -0.84 -28.71
N ILE A 554 28.26 -1.41 -29.21
CA ILE A 554 28.26 -2.31 -30.37
C ILE A 554 27.40 -3.54 -30.06
N LEU A 555 27.64 -4.19 -28.93
CA LEU A 555 26.89 -5.39 -28.52
C LEU A 555 25.39 -5.09 -28.31
N LEU A 556 25.07 -4.00 -27.59
CA LEU A 556 23.67 -3.60 -27.33
C LEU A 556 22.91 -3.25 -28.62
N ARG A 557 23.61 -2.69 -29.63
CA ARG A 557 23.04 -2.46 -30.95
C ARG A 557 22.79 -3.77 -31.67
N GLU A 558 23.73 -4.73 -31.61
CA GLU A 558 23.61 -6.01 -32.28
C GLU A 558 22.42 -6.82 -31.75
N VAL A 559 22.13 -6.76 -30.45
CA VAL A 559 20.91 -7.33 -29.86
C VAL A 559 19.64 -6.87 -30.61
N VAL A 560 19.59 -5.61 -31.01
CA VAL A 560 18.45 -5.00 -31.70
C VAL A 560 18.47 -5.28 -33.20
N VAL A 561 19.64 -5.37 -33.82
CA VAL A 561 19.79 -5.59 -35.26
C VAL A 561 19.54 -7.05 -35.63
N SER A 562 20.26 -7.97 -34.99
CA SER A 562 20.26 -9.39 -35.36
C SER A 562 19.79 -10.32 -34.22
N GLY A 563 19.84 -9.83 -32.95
CA GLY A 563 19.65 -10.63 -31.75
C GLY A 563 18.22 -10.71 -31.24
N THR A 564 18.10 -10.92 -29.93
CA THR A 564 16.83 -11.15 -29.21
C THR A 564 15.92 -9.92 -29.15
N GLY A 565 16.44 -8.71 -29.38
CA GLY A 565 15.75 -7.43 -29.30
C GLY A 565 15.21 -6.89 -30.62
N LYS A 566 15.12 -7.68 -31.70
CA LYS A 566 14.74 -7.25 -33.07
C LYS A 566 13.46 -6.40 -33.16
N ARG A 567 12.53 -6.55 -32.21
CA ARG A 567 11.29 -5.76 -32.17
C ARG A 567 11.54 -4.27 -31.99
N ALA A 568 12.67 -3.89 -31.34
CA ALA A 568 13.05 -2.50 -31.12
C ALA A 568 13.74 -1.85 -32.36
N ARG A 569 14.01 -2.60 -33.43
CA ARG A 569 14.76 -2.10 -34.62
C ARG A 569 14.12 -0.90 -35.32
N LYS A 570 12.81 -0.70 -35.13
CA LYS A 570 12.08 0.48 -35.66
C LYS A 570 12.45 1.79 -34.98
N VAL A 571 13.04 1.74 -33.80
CA VAL A 571 13.47 2.94 -33.07
C VAL A 571 14.86 3.35 -33.54
N LYS A 572 14.98 4.60 -33.97
CA LYS A 572 16.26 5.15 -34.47
C LYS A 572 17.33 5.04 -33.39
N ASN A 573 18.49 4.52 -33.76
CA ASN A 573 19.66 4.33 -32.89
C ASN A 573 19.38 3.49 -31.62
N ALA A 574 18.40 2.58 -31.71
CA ALA A 574 18.08 1.69 -30.58
C ALA A 574 19.23 0.74 -30.26
N ARG A 575 19.47 0.61 -28.99
CA ARG A 575 20.38 -0.32 -28.33
C ARG A 575 19.64 -0.95 -27.16
N GLY A 576 19.91 -2.20 -26.80
CA GLY A 576 19.22 -2.75 -25.66
C GLY A 576 19.53 -4.22 -25.40
N LYS A 577 18.95 -4.76 -24.34
CA LYS A 577 19.09 -6.15 -23.91
C LYS A 577 17.76 -6.68 -23.40
N THR A 578 17.46 -7.90 -23.75
CA THR A 578 16.35 -8.69 -23.19
C THR A 578 16.82 -9.45 -21.96
N GLY A 579 15.92 -9.67 -21.01
CA GLY A 579 16.12 -10.55 -19.86
C GLY A 579 14.88 -11.42 -19.64
N THR A 580 15.08 -12.64 -19.21
CA THR A 580 14.01 -13.53 -18.80
C THR A 580 14.49 -14.29 -17.56
N SER A 581 13.70 -14.23 -16.49
CA SER A 581 14.03 -14.96 -15.26
C SER A 581 13.69 -16.44 -15.38
N GLN A 582 14.19 -17.23 -14.44
CA GLN A 582 13.86 -18.65 -14.34
C GLN A 582 12.34 -18.85 -14.27
N ASN A 583 11.85 -19.92 -14.87
CA ASN A 583 10.42 -20.25 -14.96
C ASN A 583 9.56 -19.18 -15.66
N TYR A 584 10.17 -18.30 -16.48
CA TYR A 584 9.48 -17.27 -17.27
C TYR A 584 8.60 -16.32 -16.43
N ARG A 585 8.96 -16.07 -15.16
CA ARG A 585 8.17 -15.22 -14.28
C ARG A 585 8.32 -13.74 -14.58
N ASP A 586 9.51 -13.34 -14.99
CA ASP A 586 9.85 -11.95 -15.27
C ASP A 586 10.43 -11.83 -16.68
N ALA A 587 9.92 -10.89 -17.45
CA ALA A 587 10.40 -10.55 -18.77
C ALA A 587 10.85 -9.09 -18.79
N TRP A 588 12.13 -8.88 -19.11
CA TRP A 588 12.78 -7.58 -19.13
C TRP A 588 13.12 -7.15 -20.56
N PHE A 589 13.01 -5.87 -20.81
CA PHE A 589 13.70 -5.21 -21.90
C PHE A 589 14.24 -3.87 -21.40
N ILE A 590 15.54 -3.67 -21.52
CA ILE A 590 16.19 -2.41 -21.18
C ILE A 590 16.85 -1.90 -22.44
N GLY A 591 16.43 -0.74 -22.89
CA GLY A 591 16.91 -0.18 -24.14
C GLY A 591 17.13 1.32 -24.06
N SER A 592 18.04 1.81 -24.87
CA SER A 592 18.35 3.23 -24.99
C SER A 592 18.38 3.69 -26.45
N ASN A 593 18.19 4.97 -26.65
CA ASN A 593 18.47 5.70 -27.86
C ASN A 593 19.28 6.97 -27.53
N ASP A 594 19.31 7.92 -28.46
CA ASP A 594 20.08 9.16 -28.25
C ASP A 594 19.49 10.09 -27.18
N ARG A 595 18.26 9.87 -26.70
CA ARG A 595 17.57 10.74 -25.74
C ARG A 595 17.26 10.07 -24.42
N TYR A 596 16.82 8.81 -24.47
CA TYR A 596 16.23 8.12 -23.33
C TYR A 596 16.81 6.73 -23.13
N THR A 597 16.82 6.31 -21.88
CA THR A 597 16.96 4.90 -21.49
C THR A 597 15.65 4.45 -20.84
N ALA A 598 15.07 3.38 -21.36
CA ALA A 598 13.82 2.82 -20.85
C ALA A 598 14.07 1.40 -20.32
N CYS A 599 13.60 1.12 -19.11
CA CYS A 599 13.57 -0.20 -18.51
C CYS A 599 12.12 -0.65 -18.37
N LEU A 600 11.80 -1.78 -18.93
CA LEU A 600 10.47 -2.39 -18.92
C LEU A 600 10.54 -3.76 -18.26
N LEU A 601 9.63 -4.01 -17.35
CA LEU A 601 9.41 -5.29 -16.69
C LEU A 601 7.96 -5.71 -16.87
N TYR A 602 7.75 -6.95 -17.33
CA TYR A 602 6.49 -7.67 -17.17
C TYR A 602 6.68 -8.83 -16.21
N THR A 603 5.72 -9.03 -15.33
CA THR A 603 5.84 -10.04 -14.28
C THR A 603 4.52 -10.78 -14.05
N SER A 604 4.63 -12.03 -13.66
CA SER A 604 3.52 -12.82 -13.14
C SER A 604 3.27 -12.49 -11.66
N PRO A 605 2.09 -12.86 -11.09
CA PRO A 605 1.87 -12.72 -9.67
C PRO A 605 2.98 -13.45 -8.92
N SER A 606 3.72 -12.72 -8.07
CA SER A 606 4.63 -13.37 -7.14
C SER A 606 3.82 -14.07 -6.07
N PRO A 607 4.07 -15.31 -5.71
CA PRO A 607 3.63 -15.80 -4.43
C PRO A 607 4.23 -14.89 -3.36
N ARG A 608 3.37 -14.38 -2.48
CA ARG A 608 3.78 -13.59 -1.30
C ARG A 608 4.52 -14.50 -0.34
#